data_5fca4ba36b20aa1397d339af915a65de
#
_entry.id   5fca4ba36b20aa1397d339af915a65de
#
_cell.length_a   1.000
_cell.length_b   1.000
_cell.length_c   1.000
_cell.angle_alpha   90.00
_cell.angle_beta   90.00
_cell.angle_gamma   90.00
#
_symmetry.space_group_name_H-M   'P 1'
#
loop_
_entity.id
_entity.type
_entity.pdbx_description
1 polymer ?
#
loop_
_entity_poly.entity_id
_entity_poly.type
_entity_poly.pdbx_seq_one_letter_code
_entity_poly.pdbx_strand_id
1 'polypeptide(L)'
;MSPEDIAKKISKDLKGVISEFRNKDFNFTITELNSRKNSVFAIVFDKKPLNSPKEFIVKIFKTKKIVSENNILIRLKNQNFSVPEVLFLKNPYLVLEKVQGVNLCDFINDNLKNLEKLEDLDTDMRNQMVHTIELLAEWLAQMHEKNITRKPNSEEIFVLNKGDTRLRDFIMNFREDKLYGVDFEDAYEGNHMDDLAWICCSLLDTSPGLFDMEEPTHKIDLINYFLRKYYQTSSSYQFDFDYFAEKMI
;
A
#
# COMPACT_ATOMS: atom_id res chain seq x y z
N MET A 1 22.91 -8.88 12.22
CA MET A 1 23.02 -10.09 11.39
C MET A 1 23.41 -9.60 10.00
N SER A 2 24.41 -10.19 9.34
CA SER A 2 24.78 -9.77 8.00
C SER A 2 23.68 -10.13 6.98
N PRO A 3 23.59 -9.46 5.81
CA PRO A 3 22.65 -9.87 4.75
C PRO A 3 22.80 -11.34 4.35
N GLU A 4 24.02 -11.85 4.37
CA GLU A 4 24.29 -13.27 4.08
C GLU A 4 23.74 -14.22 5.14
N ASP A 5 23.82 -13.85 6.43
CA ASP A 5 23.26 -14.65 7.52
C ASP A 5 21.73 -14.69 7.44
N ILE A 6 21.12 -13.56 7.08
CA ILE A 6 19.66 -13.46 6.87
C ILE A 6 19.24 -14.32 5.68
N ALA A 7 19.97 -14.24 4.56
CA ALA A 7 19.71 -15.05 3.37
C ALA A 7 19.78 -16.56 3.68
N LYS A 8 20.83 -17.00 4.39
CA LYS A 8 20.98 -18.39 4.85
C LYS A 8 19.82 -18.83 5.76
N LYS A 9 19.39 -17.94 6.69
CA LYS A 9 18.28 -18.23 7.58
C LYS A 9 16.96 -18.39 6.83
N ILE A 10 16.61 -17.41 5.97
CA ILE A 10 15.39 -17.45 5.15
C ILE A 10 15.38 -18.70 4.29
N SER A 11 16.46 -18.97 3.56
CA SER A 11 16.60 -20.16 2.71
C SER A 11 16.44 -21.46 3.52
N LYS A 12 17.08 -21.58 4.68
CA LYS A 12 16.94 -22.75 5.57
C LYS A 12 15.50 -22.92 6.05
N ASP A 13 14.85 -21.84 6.48
CA ASP A 13 13.51 -21.90 7.09
C ASP A 13 12.42 -22.14 6.05
N LEU A 14 12.57 -21.63 4.82
CA LEU A 14 11.60 -21.73 3.75
C LEU A 14 11.87 -22.86 2.74
N LYS A 15 13.00 -23.55 2.83
CA LYS A 15 13.35 -24.67 1.91
C LYS A 15 12.31 -25.78 1.82
N GLY A 16 11.43 -25.91 2.81
CA GLY A 16 10.35 -26.88 2.83
C GLY A 16 9.19 -26.51 1.92
N VAL A 17 9.10 -25.24 1.56
CA VAL A 17 7.97 -24.63 0.86
C VAL A 17 8.40 -24.13 -0.52
N ILE A 18 9.56 -23.45 -0.58
CA ILE A 18 10.16 -22.99 -1.82
C ILE A 18 11.26 -23.99 -2.16
N SER A 19 10.96 -24.90 -3.09
CA SER A 19 11.83 -26.03 -3.46
C SER A 19 13.16 -25.57 -4.02
N GLU A 20 13.18 -24.41 -4.66
CA GLU A 20 14.37 -23.80 -5.28
C GLU A 20 15.48 -23.50 -4.27
N PHE A 21 15.14 -23.22 -3.02
CA PHE A 21 16.14 -23.06 -1.96
C PHE A 21 16.90 -24.35 -1.61
N ARG A 22 16.46 -25.51 -2.12
CA ARG A 22 17.20 -26.78 -2.01
C ARG A 22 18.05 -27.08 -3.22
N ASN A 23 17.73 -26.45 -4.36
CA ASN A 23 18.39 -26.73 -5.62
C ASN A 23 19.61 -25.82 -5.80
N LYS A 24 20.80 -26.43 -5.89
CA LYS A 24 22.08 -25.73 -6.08
C LYS A 24 22.20 -25.01 -7.43
N ASP A 25 21.30 -25.34 -8.37
CA ASP A 25 21.30 -24.71 -9.70
C ASP A 25 20.60 -23.33 -9.69
N PHE A 26 19.98 -22.95 -8.57
CA PHE A 26 19.36 -21.63 -8.39
C PHE A 26 20.18 -20.79 -7.42
N ASN A 27 20.66 -19.65 -7.93
CA ASN A 27 21.14 -18.57 -7.08
C ASN A 27 20.04 -17.55 -6.91
N PHE A 28 20.11 -16.79 -5.83
CA PHE A 28 19.19 -15.70 -5.57
C PHE A 28 19.92 -14.52 -4.93
N THR A 29 19.38 -13.35 -5.18
CA THR A 29 19.76 -12.12 -4.47
C THR A 29 18.70 -11.80 -3.44
N ILE A 30 19.14 -11.21 -2.31
CA ILE A 30 18.26 -10.70 -1.28
C ILE A 30 18.57 -9.21 -1.08
N THR A 31 17.51 -8.40 -1.10
CA THR A 31 17.60 -6.96 -0.86
C THR A 31 16.66 -6.62 0.29
N GLU A 32 17.20 -6.01 1.34
CA GLU A 32 16.37 -5.50 2.44
C GLU A 32 15.63 -4.26 1.97
N LEU A 33 14.33 -4.23 2.23
CA LEU A 33 13.46 -3.11 1.95
C LEU A 33 13.24 -2.29 3.22
N ASN A 34 13.14 -0.98 3.07
CA ASN A 34 12.93 -0.10 4.22
C ASN A 34 11.58 -0.38 4.89
N SER A 35 11.63 -0.77 6.15
CA SER A 35 10.44 -1.02 6.98
C SER A 35 10.75 -0.72 8.44
N ARG A 36 9.82 -0.02 9.11
CA ARG A 36 10.02 0.38 10.53
C ARG A 36 9.64 -0.72 11.52
N LYS A 37 8.62 -1.50 11.19
CA LYS A 37 7.99 -2.46 12.13
C LYS A 37 8.53 -3.87 11.97
N ASN A 38 8.64 -4.34 10.74
CA ASN A 38 9.07 -5.70 10.41
C ASN A 38 10.39 -5.68 9.62
N SER A 39 10.96 -6.86 9.39
CA SER A 39 12.05 -6.97 8.42
C SER A 39 11.47 -7.46 7.10
N VAL A 40 11.67 -6.71 6.03
CA VAL A 40 11.09 -7.00 4.72
C VAL A 40 12.21 -7.16 3.70
N PHE A 41 12.15 -8.22 2.92
CA PHE A 41 13.17 -8.56 1.93
C PHE A 41 12.55 -8.88 0.58
N ALA A 42 13.11 -8.32 -0.48
CA ALA A 42 12.88 -8.77 -1.84
C ALA A 42 13.86 -9.90 -2.18
N ILE A 43 13.33 -10.99 -2.70
CA ILE A 43 14.12 -12.14 -3.17
C ILE A 43 13.93 -12.27 -4.67
N VAL A 44 15.03 -12.39 -5.39
CA VAL A 44 15.04 -12.55 -6.86
C VAL A 44 15.94 -13.72 -7.23
N PHE A 45 15.36 -14.73 -7.87
CA PHE A 45 16.14 -15.83 -8.44
C PHE A 45 16.82 -15.41 -9.75
N ASP A 46 18.01 -15.93 -10.02
CA ASP A 46 18.76 -15.70 -11.26
C ASP A 46 18.02 -16.25 -12.48
N LYS A 47 17.32 -17.38 -12.32
CA LYS A 47 16.50 -18.04 -13.33
C LYS A 47 15.05 -18.10 -12.88
N LYS A 48 14.12 -18.11 -13.85
CA LYS A 48 12.69 -18.29 -13.55
C LYS A 48 12.44 -19.72 -13.05
N PRO A 49 11.95 -19.91 -11.82
CA PRO A 49 11.56 -21.23 -11.32
C PRO A 49 10.36 -21.81 -12.08
N LEU A 50 10.20 -23.15 -12.00
CA LEU A 50 9.03 -23.82 -12.58
C LEU A 50 7.76 -23.64 -11.73
N ASN A 51 7.92 -23.71 -10.41
CA ASN A 51 6.80 -23.79 -9.47
C ASN A 51 6.69 -22.57 -8.54
N SER A 52 7.58 -21.60 -8.68
CA SER A 52 7.60 -20.36 -7.86
C SER A 52 7.76 -19.15 -8.76
N PRO A 53 7.31 -17.95 -8.33
CA PRO A 53 7.63 -16.74 -9.08
C PRO A 53 9.14 -16.46 -9.05
N LYS A 54 9.61 -15.74 -10.08
CA LYS A 54 11.03 -15.36 -10.16
C LYS A 54 11.45 -14.44 -9.03
N GLU A 55 10.51 -13.61 -8.57
CA GLU A 55 10.73 -12.64 -7.50
C GLU A 55 9.52 -12.58 -6.57
N PHE A 56 9.78 -12.37 -5.29
CA PHE A 56 8.76 -12.29 -4.24
C PHE A 56 9.27 -11.52 -3.03
N ILE A 57 8.35 -11.16 -2.15
CA ILE A 57 8.63 -10.46 -0.90
C ILE A 57 8.54 -11.44 0.26
N VAL A 58 9.50 -11.38 1.18
CA VAL A 58 9.47 -12.08 2.47
C VAL A 58 9.37 -11.04 3.58
N LYS A 59 8.22 -11.01 4.25
CA LYS A 59 7.99 -10.18 5.44
C LYS A 59 8.18 -11.06 6.68
N ILE A 60 9.10 -10.67 7.58
CA ILE A 60 9.39 -11.36 8.84
C ILE A 60 8.76 -10.55 9.97
N PHE A 61 7.72 -11.10 10.57
CA PHE A 61 6.97 -10.42 11.61
C PHE A 61 7.68 -10.50 12.97
N LYS A 62 7.72 -9.37 13.65
CA LYS A 62 8.15 -9.27 15.07
C LYS A 62 6.96 -9.35 16.03
N THR A 63 5.73 -9.36 15.51
CA THR A 63 4.48 -9.35 16.26
C THR A 63 3.57 -10.49 15.83
N LYS A 64 2.44 -10.68 16.55
CA LYS A 64 1.43 -11.70 16.20
C LYS A 64 0.50 -11.26 15.05
N LYS A 65 0.70 -10.10 14.43
CA LYS A 65 -0.17 -9.55 13.38
C LYS A 65 -0.10 -10.29 12.05
N ILE A 66 0.82 -11.23 11.88
CA ILE A 66 1.00 -12.02 10.66
C ILE A 66 -0.28 -12.72 10.20
N VAL A 67 -1.06 -13.30 11.12
CA VAL A 67 -2.31 -14.01 10.79
C VAL A 67 -3.39 -13.01 10.37
N SER A 68 -3.46 -11.86 11.02
CA SER A 68 -4.40 -10.80 10.65
C SER A 68 -4.14 -10.28 9.25
N GLU A 69 -2.91 -9.90 8.94
CA GLU A 69 -2.54 -9.40 7.60
C GLU A 69 -2.79 -10.46 6.52
N ASN A 70 -2.40 -11.72 6.77
CA ASN A 70 -2.68 -12.82 5.86
C ASN A 70 -4.18 -12.96 5.54
N ASN A 71 -5.03 -12.95 6.56
CA ASN A 71 -6.47 -13.11 6.39
C ASN A 71 -7.10 -11.93 5.62
N ILE A 72 -6.62 -10.70 5.88
CA ILE A 72 -7.09 -9.50 5.18
C ILE A 72 -6.67 -9.56 3.72
N LEU A 73 -5.42 -9.90 3.40
CA LEU A 73 -4.96 -10.03 2.01
C LEU A 73 -5.76 -11.08 1.24
N ILE A 74 -6.02 -12.26 1.84
CA ILE A 74 -6.85 -13.31 1.23
C ILE A 74 -8.28 -12.79 1.01
N ARG A 75 -8.88 -12.12 2.01
CA ARG A 75 -10.22 -11.53 1.91
C ARG A 75 -10.30 -10.52 0.75
N LEU A 76 -9.38 -9.57 0.69
CA LEU A 76 -9.36 -8.54 -0.34
C LEU A 76 -9.11 -9.13 -1.73
N LYS A 77 -8.23 -10.12 -1.85
CA LYS A 77 -7.99 -10.83 -3.12
C LYS A 77 -9.26 -11.54 -3.62
N ASN A 78 -9.99 -12.20 -2.71
CA ASN A 78 -11.28 -12.85 -3.04
C ASN A 78 -12.38 -11.86 -3.43
N GLN A 79 -12.26 -10.60 -3.00
CA GLN A 79 -13.13 -9.49 -3.41
C GLN A 79 -12.65 -8.80 -4.70
N ASN A 80 -11.63 -9.33 -5.38
CA ASN A 80 -11.00 -8.80 -6.60
C ASN A 80 -10.27 -7.46 -6.41
N PHE A 81 -9.74 -7.20 -5.21
CA PHE A 81 -8.85 -6.04 -5.03
C PHE A 81 -7.45 -6.33 -5.55
N SER A 82 -6.82 -5.27 -6.06
CA SER A 82 -5.39 -5.29 -6.38
C SER A 82 -4.57 -5.20 -5.10
N VAL A 83 -4.21 -6.36 -4.59
CA VAL A 83 -3.33 -6.57 -3.42
C VAL A 83 -2.35 -7.68 -3.74
N PRO A 84 -1.18 -7.77 -3.09
CA PRO A 84 -0.25 -8.87 -3.29
C PRO A 84 -0.92 -10.22 -3.01
N GLU A 85 -0.64 -11.21 -3.83
CA GLU A 85 -1.02 -12.58 -3.56
C GLU A 85 -0.19 -13.15 -2.40
N VAL A 86 -0.85 -13.84 -1.46
CA VAL A 86 -0.16 -14.60 -0.41
C VAL A 86 0.31 -15.92 -1.02
N LEU A 87 1.61 -16.03 -1.23
CA LEU A 87 2.23 -17.23 -1.75
C LEU A 87 2.38 -18.29 -0.66
N PHE A 88 2.70 -17.83 0.56
CA PHE A 88 2.93 -18.75 1.67
C PHE A 88 2.92 -18.05 3.04
N LEU A 89 2.41 -18.74 4.05
CA LEU A 89 2.42 -18.36 5.46
C LEU A 89 3.11 -19.42 6.31
N LYS A 90 4.18 -19.02 7.00
CA LYS A 90 4.85 -19.84 8.02
C LYS A 90 5.46 -18.93 9.08
N ASN A 91 4.84 -18.88 10.25
CA ASN A 91 5.30 -18.00 11.33
C ASN A 91 6.83 -18.13 11.57
N PRO A 92 7.61 -17.04 11.58
CA PRO A 92 7.20 -15.63 11.47
C PRO A 92 7.20 -15.07 10.03
N TYR A 93 7.17 -15.88 8.99
CA TYR A 93 7.32 -15.52 7.58
C TYR A 93 5.97 -15.43 6.89
N LEU A 94 5.70 -14.28 6.24
CA LEU A 94 4.67 -14.10 5.22
C LEU A 94 5.37 -13.86 3.89
N VAL A 95 5.15 -14.75 2.92
CA VAL A 95 5.71 -14.66 1.58
C VAL A 95 4.64 -14.16 0.63
N LEU A 96 4.93 -13.08 -0.04
CA LEU A 96 4.00 -12.35 -0.89
C LEU A 96 4.54 -12.22 -2.32
N GLU A 97 3.63 -12.13 -3.26
CA GLU A 97 3.92 -11.66 -4.61
C GLU A 97 4.65 -10.30 -4.53
N LYS A 98 5.68 -10.12 -5.36
CA LYS A 98 6.28 -8.80 -5.55
C LYS A 98 5.48 -8.06 -6.60
N VAL A 99 4.71 -7.07 -6.17
CA VAL A 99 3.97 -6.18 -7.07
C VAL A 99 4.95 -5.36 -7.90
N GLN A 100 4.71 -5.31 -9.21
CA GLN A 100 5.47 -4.50 -10.14
C GLN A 100 4.87 -3.10 -10.24
N GLY A 101 5.71 -2.07 -10.26
CA GLY A 101 5.25 -0.69 -10.37
C GLY A 101 6.15 0.29 -9.65
N VAL A 102 5.65 1.50 -9.50
CA VAL A 102 6.32 2.62 -8.81
C VAL A 102 5.55 2.91 -7.52
N ASN A 103 6.28 3.13 -6.44
CA ASN A 103 5.68 3.57 -5.19
C ASN A 103 5.00 4.93 -5.38
N LEU A 104 3.76 5.08 -4.91
CA LEU A 104 2.97 6.28 -5.15
C LEU A 104 3.60 7.54 -4.52
N CYS A 105 4.20 7.41 -3.34
CA CYS A 105 4.91 8.52 -2.71
C CYS A 105 6.11 8.97 -3.55
N ASP A 106 6.90 8.01 -4.07
CA ASP A 106 8.05 8.31 -4.93
C ASP A 106 7.59 8.95 -6.23
N PHE A 107 6.53 8.43 -6.86
CA PHE A 107 5.95 9.00 -8.08
C PHE A 107 5.57 10.48 -7.90
N ILE A 108 4.89 10.82 -6.79
CA ILE A 108 4.50 12.20 -6.50
C ILE A 108 5.72 13.07 -6.24
N ASN A 109 6.64 12.61 -5.38
CA ASN A 109 7.84 13.37 -5.03
C ASN A 109 8.72 13.66 -6.25
N ASP A 110 8.95 12.66 -7.11
CA ASP A 110 9.84 12.82 -8.28
C ASP A 110 9.29 13.81 -9.29
N ASN A 111 7.97 13.94 -9.40
CA ASN A 111 7.34 14.81 -10.39
C ASN A 111 6.96 16.19 -9.85
N LEU A 112 6.76 16.36 -8.53
CA LEU A 112 6.28 17.64 -7.97
C LEU A 112 7.28 18.39 -7.10
N LYS A 113 8.44 17.83 -6.79
CA LYS A 113 9.40 18.41 -5.82
C LYS A 113 9.86 19.85 -6.08
N ASN A 114 9.77 20.32 -7.32
CA ASN A 114 10.22 21.67 -7.71
C ASN A 114 9.07 22.52 -8.26
N LEU A 115 7.84 22.12 -8.06
CA LEU A 115 6.65 22.76 -8.60
C LEU A 115 5.73 23.22 -7.48
N GLU A 116 5.06 24.34 -7.68
CA GLU A 116 4.06 24.87 -6.73
C GLU A 116 2.63 24.53 -7.19
N LYS A 117 2.42 24.38 -8.50
CA LYS A 117 1.11 24.19 -9.12
C LYS A 117 1.10 22.95 -10.02
N LEU A 118 -0.04 22.28 -10.12
CA LEU A 118 -0.21 21.16 -11.06
C LEU A 118 -0.15 21.62 -12.51
N GLU A 119 -0.50 22.88 -12.79
CA GLU A 119 -0.45 23.49 -14.12
C GLU A 119 0.99 23.61 -14.65
N ASP A 120 1.98 23.59 -13.77
CA ASP A 120 3.40 23.65 -14.16
C ASP A 120 3.91 22.32 -14.73
N LEU A 121 3.17 21.23 -14.53
CA LEU A 121 3.40 19.95 -15.22
C LEU A 121 2.99 20.05 -16.69
N ASP A 122 3.68 19.28 -17.55
CA ASP A 122 3.13 19.03 -18.87
C ASP A 122 1.76 18.33 -18.79
N THR A 123 0.96 18.47 -19.84
CA THR A 123 -0.43 17.99 -19.84
C THR A 123 -0.54 16.50 -19.58
N ASP A 124 0.34 15.68 -20.15
CA ASP A 124 0.29 14.22 -20.03
C ASP A 124 0.63 13.80 -18.61
N MET A 125 1.68 14.38 -18.00
CA MET A 125 2.07 14.10 -16.63
C MET A 125 1.01 14.57 -15.64
N ARG A 126 0.42 15.75 -15.85
CA ARG A 126 -0.68 16.25 -15.03
C ARG A 126 -1.89 15.31 -15.07
N ASN A 127 -2.30 14.87 -16.26
CA ASN A 127 -3.40 13.92 -16.41
C ASN A 127 -3.09 12.59 -15.73
N GLN A 128 -1.86 12.10 -15.86
CA GLN A 128 -1.41 10.87 -15.20
C GLN A 128 -1.42 11.02 -13.68
N MET A 129 -0.98 12.16 -13.14
CA MET A 129 -1.00 12.46 -11.71
C MET A 129 -2.43 12.46 -11.16
N VAL A 130 -3.32 13.21 -11.79
CA VAL A 130 -4.75 13.28 -11.39
C VAL A 130 -5.39 11.89 -11.46
N HIS A 131 -5.22 11.17 -12.58
CA HIS A 131 -5.73 9.82 -12.74
C HIS A 131 -5.25 8.87 -11.65
N THR A 132 -3.97 8.93 -11.29
CA THR A 132 -3.40 8.08 -10.23
C THR A 132 -4.02 8.38 -8.86
N ILE A 133 -4.27 9.64 -8.55
CA ILE A 133 -4.95 10.05 -7.30
C ILE A 133 -6.42 9.62 -7.31
N GLU A 134 -7.08 9.70 -8.46
CA GLU A 134 -8.47 9.21 -8.61
C GLU A 134 -8.55 7.68 -8.45
N LEU A 135 -7.59 6.93 -8.99
CA LEU A 135 -7.49 5.48 -8.77
C LEU A 135 -7.29 5.12 -7.29
N LEU A 136 -6.49 5.90 -6.55
CA LEU A 136 -6.32 5.73 -5.11
C LEU A 136 -7.65 5.93 -4.37
N ALA A 137 -8.37 6.98 -4.72
CA ALA A 137 -9.66 7.29 -4.11
C ALA A 137 -10.71 6.20 -4.42
N GLU A 138 -10.79 5.74 -5.66
CA GLU A 138 -11.68 4.65 -6.07
C GLU A 138 -11.34 3.33 -5.36
N TRP A 139 -10.05 2.99 -5.30
CA TRP A 139 -9.60 1.76 -4.64
C TRP A 139 -10.02 1.75 -3.17
N LEU A 140 -9.78 2.87 -2.47
CA LEU A 140 -10.10 3.02 -1.04
C LEU A 140 -11.62 3.03 -0.81
N ALA A 141 -12.38 3.79 -1.61
CA ALA A 141 -13.84 3.86 -1.53
C ALA A 141 -14.48 2.47 -1.74
N GLN A 142 -14.02 1.72 -2.74
CA GLN A 142 -14.52 0.37 -2.99
C GLN A 142 -14.14 -0.60 -1.86
N MET A 143 -12.94 -0.48 -1.28
CA MET A 143 -12.52 -1.31 -0.13
C MET A 143 -13.44 -1.05 1.06
N HIS A 144 -13.72 0.20 1.38
CA HIS A 144 -14.64 0.56 2.45
C HIS A 144 -16.06 0.04 2.17
N GLU A 145 -16.62 0.31 0.99
CA GLU A 145 -17.98 -0.12 0.61
C GLU A 145 -18.19 -1.65 0.69
N LYS A 146 -17.24 -2.42 0.20
CA LYS A 146 -17.34 -3.89 0.23
C LYS A 146 -17.12 -4.50 1.61
N ASN A 147 -16.64 -3.70 2.58
CA ASN A 147 -16.27 -4.15 3.90
C ASN A 147 -16.97 -3.35 5.01
N ILE A 148 -18.23 -2.95 4.76
CA ILE A 148 -19.08 -2.29 5.75
C ILE A 148 -19.47 -3.28 6.85
N THR A 149 -19.33 -2.83 8.10
CA THR A 149 -19.83 -3.51 9.28
C THR A 149 -20.82 -2.56 10.01
N ARG A 150 -22.00 -3.08 10.36
CA ARG A 150 -23.00 -2.34 11.15
C ARG A 150 -23.16 -3.01 12.49
N LYS A 151 -23.01 -2.25 13.56
CA LYS A 151 -23.31 -2.78 14.90
C LYS A 151 -24.82 -2.89 15.12
N PRO A 152 -25.30 -3.94 15.80
CA PRO A 152 -26.71 -4.03 16.18
C PRO A 152 -27.09 -2.80 17.02
N ASN A 153 -28.22 -2.17 16.69
CA ASN A 153 -28.77 -1.00 17.38
C ASN A 153 -27.93 0.29 17.30
N SER A 154 -27.04 0.44 16.30
CA SER A 154 -26.30 1.66 16.01
C SER A 154 -26.55 2.07 14.56
N GLU A 155 -26.71 3.37 14.33
CA GLU A 155 -26.70 3.95 12.98
C GLU A 155 -25.28 4.15 12.45
N GLU A 156 -24.26 3.95 13.29
CA GLU A 156 -22.88 4.09 12.93
C GLU A 156 -22.44 3.02 11.92
N ILE A 157 -21.80 3.46 10.87
CA ILE A 157 -21.22 2.63 9.83
C ILE A 157 -19.71 2.52 10.09
N PHE A 158 -19.24 1.30 10.29
CA PHE A 158 -17.82 0.98 10.37
C PHE A 158 -17.39 0.33 9.07
N VAL A 159 -16.15 0.57 8.68
CA VAL A 159 -15.53 -0.02 7.48
C VAL A 159 -14.23 -0.71 7.85
N LEU A 160 -13.73 -1.56 6.98
CA LEU A 160 -12.36 -2.03 7.09
C LEU A 160 -11.43 -0.89 6.69
N ASN A 161 -10.78 -0.25 7.65
CA ASN A 161 -9.68 0.67 7.41
C ASN A 161 -8.39 -0.11 7.16
N LYS A 162 -7.56 0.38 6.23
CA LYS A 162 -6.22 -0.14 6.01
C LYS A 162 -5.35 0.10 7.24
N GLY A 163 -5.53 1.25 7.89
CA GLY A 163 -4.78 1.69 9.06
C GLY A 163 -3.32 2.07 8.74
N ASP A 164 -2.79 3.10 9.35
CA ASP A 164 -1.48 3.71 8.99
C ASP A 164 -1.35 3.92 7.47
N THR A 165 -2.44 4.40 6.85
CA THR A 165 -2.63 4.46 5.40
C THR A 165 -1.82 5.61 4.80
N ARG A 166 -0.74 5.31 4.12
CA ARG A 166 0.19 6.30 3.54
C ARG A 166 0.38 6.06 2.06
N LEU A 167 0.75 7.10 1.32
CA LEU A 167 1.02 6.98 -0.12
C LEU A 167 2.07 5.93 -0.45
N ARG A 168 3.07 5.71 0.41
CA ARG A 168 4.11 4.67 0.24
C ARG A 168 3.57 3.24 0.34
N ASP A 169 2.35 3.06 0.86
CA ASP A 169 1.70 1.75 0.96
C ASP A 169 0.84 1.45 -0.27
N PHE A 170 1.05 2.21 -1.33
CA PHE A 170 0.43 1.99 -2.63
C PHE A 170 1.47 1.95 -3.74
N ILE A 171 1.27 1.02 -4.69
CA ILE A 171 2.14 0.81 -5.84
C ILE A 171 1.31 0.97 -7.11
N MET A 172 1.69 1.93 -7.96
CA MET A 172 1.05 2.14 -9.25
C MET A 172 1.76 1.33 -10.34
N ASN A 173 1.04 0.43 -10.96
CA ASN A 173 1.48 -0.28 -12.16
C ASN A 173 0.90 0.42 -13.40
N PHE A 174 1.65 1.32 -13.98
CA PHE A 174 1.24 2.08 -15.17
C PHE A 174 1.03 1.23 -16.42
N ARG A 175 1.61 0.03 -16.49
CA ARG A 175 1.42 -0.87 -17.64
C ARG A 175 0.06 -1.55 -17.62
N GLU A 176 -0.45 -1.84 -16.44
CA GLU A 176 -1.73 -2.51 -16.22
C GLU A 176 -2.83 -1.51 -15.88
N ASP A 177 -2.50 -0.25 -15.70
CA ASP A 177 -3.37 0.81 -15.17
C ASP A 177 -4.05 0.37 -13.85
N LYS A 178 -3.24 -0.11 -12.90
CA LYS A 178 -3.73 -0.63 -11.62
C LYS A 178 -2.96 -0.10 -10.44
N LEU A 179 -3.69 0.28 -9.41
CA LEU A 179 -3.15 0.63 -8.11
C LEU A 179 -3.27 -0.55 -7.15
N TYR A 180 -2.16 -0.93 -6.54
CA TYR A 180 -2.08 -1.99 -5.54
C TYR A 180 -1.92 -1.41 -4.14
N GLY A 181 -2.75 -1.85 -3.18
CA GLY A 181 -2.53 -1.60 -1.76
C GLY A 181 -1.64 -2.67 -1.14
N VAL A 182 -0.67 -2.28 -0.31
CA VAL A 182 0.26 -3.17 0.41
C VAL A 182 0.30 -2.80 1.89
N ASP A 183 0.80 -3.71 2.73
CA ASP A 183 0.98 -3.50 4.19
C ASP A 183 -0.33 -3.28 4.96
N PHE A 184 -1.01 -4.39 5.29
CA PHE A 184 -2.31 -4.40 6.00
C PHE A 184 -2.19 -4.84 7.46
N GLU A 185 -0.99 -4.79 8.05
CA GLU A 185 -0.79 -5.28 9.43
C GLU A 185 -1.54 -4.47 10.49
N ASP A 186 -1.87 -3.22 10.19
CA ASP A 186 -2.57 -2.30 11.08
C ASP A 186 -4.05 -2.12 10.73
N ALA A 187 -4.57 -2.93 9.80
CA ALA A 187 -5.97 -2.83 9.39
C ALA A 187 -6.94 -3.13 10.54
N TYR A 188 -8.02 -2.35 10.62
CA TYR A 188 -9.01 -2.42 11.68
C TYR A 188 -10.39 -1.95 11.20
N GLU A 189 -11.43 -2.26 11.97
CA GLU A 189 -12.77 -1.71 11.74
C GLU A 189 -12.92 -0.35 12.43
N GLY A 190 -13.26 0.69 11.67
CA GLY A 190 -13.37 2.06 12.16
C GLY A 190 -14.14 2.98 11.23
N ASN A 191 -14.06 4.29 11.48
CA ASN A 191 -14.65 5.30 10.62
C ASN A 191 -13.84 5.42 9.32
N HIS A 192 -14.52 5.50 8.17
CA HIS A 192 -13.87 5.63 6.86
C HIS A 192 -12.94 6.85 6.76
N MET A 193 -13.23 7.93 7.51
CA MET A 193 -12.42 9.14 7.51
C MET A 193 -11.05 8.95 8.16
N ASP A 194 -10.83 7.90 8.95
CA ASP A 194 -9.51 7.62 9.50
C ASP A 194 -8.47 7.41 8.38
N ASP A 195 -8.79 6.57 7.38
CA ASP A 195 -7.92 6.37 6.22
C ASP A 195 -7.81 7.60 5.32
N LEU A 196 -8.92 8.36 5.16
CA LEU A 196 -8.89 9.60 4.38
C LEU A 196 -7.96 10.64 4.99
N ALA A 197 -8.01 10.83 6.29
CA ALA A 197 -7.12 11.75 7.01
C ALA A 197 -5.65 11.32 6.85
N TRP A 198 -5.34 10.03 6.99
CA TRP A 198 -3.99 9.52 6.76
C TRP A 198 -3.47 9.82 5.36
N ILE A 199 -4.28 9.60 4.30
CA ILE A 199 -3.90 9.91 2.92
C ILE A 199 -3.67 11.41 2.75
N CYS A 200 -4.57 12.27 3.27
CA CYS A 200 -4.43 13.72 3.18
C CYS A 200 -3.15 14.21 3.90
N CYS A 201 -2.89 13.74 5.12
CA CYS A 201 -1.64 14.01 5.82
C CYS A 201 -0.43 13.54 5.00
N SER A 202 -0.49 12.35 4.41
CA SER A 202 0.60 11.82 3.60
C SER A 202 0.83 12.64 2.32
N LEU A 203 -0.21 13.22 1.71
CA LEU A 203 -0.08 14.16 0.58
C LEU A 203 0.59 15.46 1.02
N LEU A 204 0.25 15.99 2.19
CA LEU A 204 0.89 17.19 2.75
C LEU A 204 2.36 16.97 3.08
N ASP A 205 2.74 15.73 3.48
CA ASP A 205 4.12 15.34 3.83
C ASP A 205 4.99 15.00 2.60
N THR A 206 4.45 14.96 1.37
CA THR A 206 5.26 14.72 0.16
C THR A 206 6.28 15.83 -0.03
N SER A 207 7.43 15.52 -0.62
CA SER A 207 8.51 16.49 -0.84
C SER A 207 8.22 17.41 -2.04
N PRO A 208 8.37 18.74 -1.90
CA PRO A 208 8.65 19.46 -0.65
C PRO A 208 7.50 19.37 0.32
N GLY A 209 7.79 19.40 1.64
CA GLY A 209 6.75 19.44 2.68
C GLY A 209 5.89 20.72 2.62
N LEU A 210 4.72 20.68 3.24
CA LEU A 210 3.78 21.81 3.23
C LEU A 210 4.44 23.12 3.69
N PHE A 211 5.32 23.05 4.70
CA PHE A 211 5.99 24.22 5.27
C PHE A 211 7.27 24.65 4.53
N ASP A 212 7.67 23.90 3.51
CA ASP A 212 8.83 24.20 2.67
C ASP A 212 8.45 25.02 1.43
N MET A 213 7.17 25.37 1.29
CA MET A 213 6.60 26.04 0.12
C MET A 213 5.87 27.32 0.52
N GLU A 214 5.94 28.34 -0.34
CA GLU A 214 5.17 29.59 -0.13
C GLU A 214 3.68 29.38 -0.45
N GLU A 215 3.38 28.71 -1.57
CA GLU A 215 2.00 28.44 -2.02
C GLU A 215 1.84 26.98 -2.48
N PRO A 216 1.61 26.02 -1.56
CA PRO A 216 1.55 24.59 -1.92
C PRO A 216 0.19 24.21 -2.58
N THR A 217 -0.19 24.88 -3.66
CA THR A 217 -1.51 24.72 -4.29
C THR A 217 -1.70 23.31 -4.84
N HIS A 218 -0.66 22.70 -5.43
CA HIS A 218 -0.75 21.33 -5.95
C HIS A 218 -1.14 20.29 -4.89
N LYS A 219 -0.72 20.47 -3.62
CA LYS A 219 -1.12 19.57 -2.53
C LYS A 219 -2.60 19.66 -2.22
N ILE A 220 -3.12 20.89 -2.18
CA ILE A 220 -4.55 21.16 -1.97
C ILE A 220 -5.35 20.59 -3.14
N ASP A 221 -4.86 20.75 -4.37
CA ASP A 221 -5.51 20.22 -5.56
C ASP A 221 -5.58 18.69 -5.53
N LEU A 222 -4.48 18.01 -5.20
CA LEU A 222 -4.47 16.54 -5.09
C LEU A 222 -5.42 16.04 -4.00
N ILE A 223 -5.48 16.73 -2.84
CA ILE A 223 -6.46 16.41 -1.77
C ILE A 223 -7.89 16.60 -2.28
N ASN A 224 -8.16 17.69 -3.00
CA ASN A 224 -9.48 17.95 -3.57
C ASN A 224 -9.88 16.88 -4.61
N TYR A 225 -8.97 16.47 -5.51
CA TYR A 225 -9.21 15.38 -6.44
C TYR A 225 -9.51 14.08 -5.71
N PHE A 226 -8.69 13.73 -4.70
CA PHE A 226 -8.85 12.53 -3.89
C PHE A 226 -10.21 12.48 -3.17
N LEU A 227 -10.54 13.51 -2.38
CA LEU A 227 -11.78 13.53 -1.60
C LEU A 227 -13.02 13.58 -2.49
N ARG A 228 -13.00 14.41 -3.55
CA ARG A 228 -14.12 14.47 -4.51
C ARG A 228 -14.38 13.11 -5.13
N LYS A 229 -13.33 12.44 -5.63
CA LYS A 229 -13.47 11.15 -6.29
C LYS A 229 -13.93 10.07 -5.31
N TYR A 230 -13.42 10.07 -4.09
CA TYR A 230 -13.83 9.15 -3.05
C TYR A 230 -15.36 9.22 -2.80
N TYR A 231 -15.90 10.42 -2.55
CA TYR A 231 -17.33 10.61 -2.28
C TYR A 231 -18.21 10.52 -3.55
N GLN A 232 -17.66 10.65 -4.74
CA GLN A 232 -18.35 10.31 -5.97
C GLN A 232 -18.46 8.79 -6.17
N THR A 233 -17.45 8.03 -5.73
CA THR A 233 -17.42 6.57 -5.87
C THR A 233 -18.27 5.89 -4.80
N SER A 234 -18.30 6.44 -3.58
CA SER A 234 -19.08 5.92 -2.45
C SER A 234 -20.17 6.91 -2.06
N SER A 235 -21.44 6.45 -2.09
CA SER A 235 -22.60 7.21 -1.63
C SER A 235 -23.08 6.82 -0.22
N SER A 236 -22.44 5.84 0.41
CA SER A 236 -22.85 5.31 1.72
C SER A 236 -22.41 6.18 2.89
N TYR A 237 -21.48 7.11 2.64
CA TYR A 237 -20.87 7.92 3.71
C TYR A 237 -21.12 9.39 3.51
N GLN A 238 -21.17 10.11 4.62
CA GLN A 238 -21.19 11.57 4.65
C GLN A 238 -19.87 12.08 5.23
N PHE A 239 -19.43 13.23 4.74
CA PHE A 239 -18.26 13.91 5.26
C PHE A 239 -18.63 14.63 6.54
N ASP A 240 -17.94 14.32 7.63
CA ASP A 240 -18.02 15.02 8.91
C ASP A 240 -16.72 15.85 9.07
N PHE A 241 -16.87 17.16 8.94
CA PHE A 241 -15.73 18.08 8.98
C PHE A 241 -15.02 18.06 10.33
N ASP A 242 -15.78 18.04 11.43
CA ASP A 242 -15.20 18.12 12.78
C ASP A 242 -14.41 16.86 13.09
N TYR A 243 -14.98 15.69 12.78
CA TYR A 243 -14.27 14.42 12.92
C TYR A 243 -13.01 14.36 12.06
N PHE A 244 -13.11 14.76 10.79
CA PHE A 244 -11.98 14.74 9.86
C PHE A 244 -10.86 15.69 10.31
N ALA A 245 -11.22 16.92 10.73
CA ALA A 245 -10.25 17.90 11.23
C ALA A 245 -9.52 17.38 12.48
N GLU A 246 -10.23 16.72 13.40
CA GLU A 246 -9.63 16.09 14.58
C GLU A 246 -8.60 15.00 14.20
N LYS A 247 -8.85 14.25 13.11
CA LYS A 247 -7.94 13.20 12.63
C LYS A 247 -6.73 13.71 11.86
N MET A 248 -6.79 14.95 11.37
CA MET A 248 -5.68 15.61 10.66
C MET A 248 -4.62 16.21 11.61
N ILE A 249 -4.89 16.26 12.93
CA ILE A 249 -3.96 16.77 13.96
C ILE A 249 -3.08 15.62 14.49
#